data_6f127baaa84fc75bcb5176c5bf93a167
#
_entry.id   6f127baaa84fc75bcb5176c5bf93a167
#
_cell.length_a   1.000
_cell.length_b   1.000
_cell.length_c   1.000
_cell.angle_alpha   90.00
_cell.angle_beta   90.00
_cell.angle_gamma   90.00
#
_symmetry.space_group_name_H-M   'P 1'
#
loop_
_entity.id
_entity.type
_entity.pdbx_description
1 polymer ?
#
loop_
_entity_poly.entity_id
_entity_poly.type
_entity_poly.pdbx_seq_one_letter_code
_entity_poly.pdbx_strand_id
1 'polypeptide(L)'
;MSETEIIKKIISLTKNYDYIYFTSDMRGFLFKREINNIPIFFQNLFVELNKKSKTSIIPSYTYTKNGIFSIYKTKSNLSLLTKWSFNQEKILRSEHPLFSCIGLGNEKKILKDIQKSAFGTGSIFDKLYKNKSCLL
;
A
#
# COMPACT_ATOMS: atom_id res chain seq x y z
N MET A 1 10.82 2.99 20.41
CA MET A 1 10.71 1.60 19.89
C MET A 1 11.80 1.33 18.88
N SER A 2 12.33 0.13 18.83
CA SER A 2 13.24 -0.28 17.76
C SER A 2 12.43 -0.60 16.48
N GLU A 3 13.11 -0.55 15.32
CA GLU A 3 12.48 -0.94 14.04
C GLU A 3 11.86 -2.35 14.09
N THR A 4 12.54 -3.29 14.73
CA THR A 4 12.06 -4.67 14.91
C THR A 4 10.79 -4.74 15.75
N GLU A 5 10.69 -3.96 16.82
CA GLU A 5 9.49 -3.90 17.66
C GLU A 5 8.31 -3.29 16.90
N ILE A 6 8.56 -2.25 16.11
CA ILE A 6 7.53 -1.65 15.23
C ILE A 6 6.99 -2.70 14.26
N ILE A 7 7.88 -3.42 13.56
CA ILE A 7 7.48 -4.48 12.61
C ILE A 7 6.68 -5.58 13.32
N LYS A 8 7.14 -6.08 14.46
CA LYS A 8 6.41 -7.09 15.25
C LYS A 8 5.01 -6.62 15.64
N LYS A 9 4.88 -5.37 16.06
CA LYS A 9 3.59 -4.77 16.42
C LYS A 9 2.65 -4.70 15.23
N ILE A 10 3.13 -4.26 14.07
CA ILE A 10 2.35 -4.23 12.82
C ILE A 10 1.87 -5.64 12.44
N ILE A 11 2.76 -6.63 12.46
CA ILE A 11 2.41 -8.04 12.18
C ILE A 11 1.33 -8.54 13.15
N SER A 12 1.46 -8.23 14.44
CA SER A 12 0.47 -8.62 15.45
C SER A 12 -0.89 -7.99 15.20
N LEU A 13 -0.95 -6.70 14.88
CA LEU A 13 -2.19 -5.99 14.60
C LEU A 13 -2.89 -6.50 13.34
N THR A 14 -2.13 -6.96 12.36
CA THR A 14 -2.64 -7.39 11.06
C THR A 14 -2.85 -8.90 10.95
N LYS A 15 -2.61 -9.68 12.00
CA LYS A 15 -2.59 -11.15 11.95
C LYS A 15 -3.86 -11.80 11.38
N ASN A 16 -5.03 -11.24 11.68
CA ASN A 16 -6.34 -11.77 11.30
C ASN A 16 -6.86 -11.29 9.93
N TYR A 17 -6.07 -10.51 9.21
CA TYR A 17 -6.47 -9.91 7.94
C TYR A 17 -5.61 -10.42 6.81
N ASP A 18 -6.20 -10.57 5.62
CA ASP A 18 -5.51 -11.01 4.41
C ASP A 18 -5.01 -9.81 3.60
N TYR A 19 -5.77 -8.70 3.65
CA TYR A 19 -5.44 -7.46 2.98
C TYR A 19 -5.22 -6.33 3.99
N ILE A 20 -4.17 -5.55 3.76
CA ILE A 20 -3.84 -4.41 4.60
C ILE A 20 -3.83 -3.17 3.71
N TYR A 21 -4.78 -2.27 3.91
CA TYR A 21 -4.75 -0.96 3.28
C TYR A 21 -3.80 -0.07 4.07
N PHE A 22 -2.61 0.13 3.50
CA PHE A 22 -1.48 0.67 4.24
C PHE A 22 -1.25 2.13 3.91
N THR A 23 -1.47 3.01 4.90
CA THR A 23 -1.08 4.41 4.83
C THR A 23 0.08 4.66 5.78
N SER A 24 0.92 5.66 5.51
CA SER A 24 2.02 5.98 6.41
C SER A 24 2.36 7.46 6.44
N ASP A 25 2.54 7.98 7.63
CA ASP A 25 3.24 9.23 7.89
C ASP A 25 4.50 8.92 8.71
N MET A 26 5.65 9.01 8.05
CA MET A 26 6.94 8.64 8.66
C MET A 26 7.56 9.75 9.51
N ARG A 27 6.96 10.96 9.54
CA ARG A 27 7.55 12.13 10.22
C ARG A 27 7.78 11.90 11.70
N GLY A 28 6.82 11.26 12.40
CA GLY A 28 6.95 10.96 13.82
C GLY A 28 8.13 10.04 14.13
N PHE A 29 8.31 9.00 13.34
CA PHE A 29 9.41 8.04 13.51
C PHE A 29 10.78 8.65 13.19
N LEU A 30 10.85 9.50 12.16
CA LEU A 30 12.06 10.22 11.81
C LEU A 30 12.45 11.24 12.90
N PHE A 31 11.48 11.98 13.41
CA PHE A 31 11.72 12.94 14.47
C PHE A 31 12.27 12.29 15.74
N LYS A 32 11.73 11.14 16.12
CA LYS A 32 12.19 10.35 17.27
C LYS A 32 13.41 9.49 17.00
N ARG A 33 13.92 9.47 15.76
CA ARG A 33 15.03 8.62 15.32
C ARG A 33 14.79 7.12 15.60
N GLU A 34 13.55 6.70 15.57
CA GLU A 34 13.16 5.29 15.75
C GLU A 34 13.41 4.46 14.49
N ILE A 35 13.44 5.11 13.33
CA ILE A 35 13.75 4.50 12.02
C ILE A 35 14.89 5.30 11.39
N ASN A 36 16.01 4.64 11.14
CA ASN A 36 17.21 5.28 10.59
C ASN A 36 17.25 5.26 9.06
N ASN A 37 16.70 4.22 8.44
CA ASN A 37 16.68 4.04 7.00
C ASN A 37 15.30 3.59 6.53
N ILE A 38 14.50 4.52 6.04
CA ILE A 38 13.11 4.25 5.64
C ILE A 38 13.00 3.21 4.52
N PRO A 39 13.78 3.25 3.42
CA PRO A 39 13.76 2.19 2.41
C PRO A 39 14.04 0.79 2.97
N ILE A 40 15.02 0.65 3.84
CA ILE A 40 15.35 -0.64 4.48
C ILE A 40 14.24 -1.07 5.43
N PHE A 41 13.70 -0.15 6.21
CA PHE A 41 12.57 -0.43 7.09
C PHE A 41 11.36 -0.96 6.28
N PHE A 42 10.98 -0.30 5.19
CA PHE A 42 9.90 -0.78 4.33
C PHE A 42 10.23 -2.15 3.75
N GLN A 43 11.44 -2.35 3.24
CA GLN A 43 11.87 -3.65 2.73
C GLN A 43 11.67 -4.75 3.76
N ASN A 44 12.15 -4.57 4.98
CA ASN A 44 12.03 -5.54 6.06
C ASN A 44 10.57 -5.79 6.45
N LEU A 45 9.77 -4.72 6.58
CA LEU A 45 8.34 -4.82 6.90
C LEU A 45 7.58 -5.64 5.86
N PHE A 46 7.74 -5.32 4.58
CA PHE A 46 6.97 -5.99 3.53
C PHE A 46 7.46 -7.42 3.25
N VAL A 47 8.74 -7.73 3.50
CA VAL A 47 9.23 -9.11 3.52
C VAL A 47 8.52 -9.91 4.61
N GLU A 48 8.42 -9.39 5.82
CA GLU A 48 7.74 -10.09 6.92
C GLU A 48 6.23 -10.23 6.69
N LEU A 49 5.56 -9.22 6.16
CA LEU A 49 4.14 -9.30 5.78
C LEU A 49 3.92 -10.36 4.69
N ASN A 50 4.80 -10.44 3.71
CA ASN A 50 4.72 -11.42 2.62
C ASN A 50 4.94 -12.86 3.12
N LYS A 51 5.87 -13.08 4.06
CA LYS A 51 6.04 -14.38 4.74
C LYS A 51 4.76 -14.84 5.46
N LYS A 52 3.90 -13.91 5.88
CA LYS A 52 2.60 -14.18 6.49
C LYS A 52 1.47 -14.22 5.47
N SER A 53 1.78 -14.32 4.18
CA SER A 53 0.81 -14.32 3.07
C SER A 53 -0.11 -13.10 3.05
N LYS A 54 0.32 -11.96 3.59
CA LYS A 54 -0.44 -10.71 3.57
C LYS A 54 -0.25 -9.99 2.24
N THR A 55 -1.31 -9.35 1.77
CA THR A 55 -1.24 -8.45 0.61
C THR A 55 -1.47 -7.03 1.07
N SER A 56 -0.49 -6.18 0.82
CA SER A 56 -0.55 -4.77 1.17
C SER A 56 -1.04 -3.95 0.00
N ILE A 57 -2.03 -3.11 0.25
CA ILE A 57 -2.64 -2.20 -0.72
C ILE A 57 -2.25 -0.77 -0.34
N ILE A 58 -1.41 -0.16 -1.16
CA ILE A 58 -0.81 1.14 -0.89
C ILE A 58 -1.47 2.20 -1.79
N PRO A 59 -2.06 3.27 -1.24
CA PRO A 59 -2.61 4.33 -2.05
C PRO A 59 -1.53 4.96 -2.95
N SER A 60 -1.87 5.14 -4.22
CA SER A 60 -1.01 5.79 -5.22
C SER A 60 -1.78 6.84 -6.00
N TYR A 61 -2.58 7.63 -5.30
CA TYR A 61 -3.46 8.64 -5.85
C TYR A 61 -2.72 9.63 -6.71
N THR A 62 -3.36 10.04 -7.80
CA THR A 62 -2.77 10.99 -8.74
C THR A 62 -3.79 12.02 -9.19
N TYR A 63 -3.30 13.23 -9.41
CA TYR A 63 -4.05 14.27 -10.12
C TYR A 63 -3.39 14.44 -11.49
N THR A 64 -4.05 13.96 -12.53
CA THR A 64 -3.52 14.05 -13.90
C THR A 64 -3.78 15.43 -14.47
N LYS A 65 -2.74 16.25 -14.63
CA LYS A 65 -2.86 17.62 -15.14
C LYS A 65 -3.42 17.68 -16.56
N ASN A 66 -3.17 16.67 -17.38
CA ASN A 66 -3.56 16.64 -18.80
C ASN A 66 -4.64 15.58 -19.10
N GLY A 67 -5.35 15.09 -18.08
CA GLY A 67 -6.40 14.09 -18.26
C GLY A 67 -5.90 12.69 -18.67
N ILE A 68 -4.58 12.48 -18.80
CA ILE A 68 -3.99 11.20 -19.22
C ILE A 68 -3.41 10.48 -18.00
N PHE A 69 -3.91 9.28 -17.74
CA PHE A 69 -3.41 8.39 -16.70
C PHE A 69 -2.81 7.13 -17.31
N SER A 70 -1.63 6.77 -16.88
CA SER A 70 -0.97 5.51 -17.21
C SER A 70 -0.53 4.81 -15.94
N ILE A 71 -0.96 3.57 -15.76
CA ILE A 71 -0.59 2.75 -14.60
C ILE A 71 0.92 2.58 -14.45
N TYR A 72 1.66 2.63 -15.56
CA TYR A 72 3.12 2.47 -15.56
C TYR A 72 3.89 3.78 -15.48
N LYS A 73 3.38 4.85 -16.09
CA LYS A 73 4.14 6.10 -16.27
C LYS A 73 3.72 7.21 -15.28
N THR A 74 2.44 7.25 -14.89
CA THR A 74 1.95 8.33 -14.02
C THR A 74 2.40 8.08 -12.58
N LYS A 75 3.34 8.88 -12.09
CA LYS A 75 3.88 8.78 -10.73
C LYS A 75 2.92 9.42 -9.72
N SER A 76 2.97 8.94 -8.49
CA SER A 76 2.30 9.53 -7.33
C SER A 76 3.33 9.99 -6.32
N ASN A 77 3.11 11.16 -5.75
CA ASN A 77 3.95 11.74 -4.69
C ASN A 77 3.23 11.76 -3.34
N LEU A 78 2.26 10.89 -3.13
CA LEU A 78 1.39 10.91 -1.96
C LEU A 78 2.16 10.73 -0.64
N SER A 79 3.09 9.77 -0.60
CA SER A 79 3.90 9.48 0.60
C SER A 79 5.26 8.88 0.25
N LEU A 80 6.15 8.78 1.24
CA LEU A 80 7.42 8.06 1.10
C LEU A 80 7.19 6.57 0.79
N LEU A 81 6.19 5.97 1.42
CA LEU A 81 5.80 4.60 1.14
C LEU A 81 5.35 4.42 -0.32
N THR A 82 4.51 5.33 -0.81
CA THR A 82 4.07 5.30 -2.21
C THR A 82 5.25 5.40 -3.17
N LYS A 83 6.18 6.34 -2.93
CA LYS A 83 7.39 6.50 -3.76
C LYS A 83 8.26 5.25 -3.74
N TRP A 84 8.47 4.67 -2.57
CA TRP A 84 9.24 3.43 -2.41
C TRP A 84 8.57 2.25 -3.14
N SER A 85 7.24 2.12 -3.04
CA SER A 85 6.49 1.01 -3.64
C SER A 85 6.56 0.99 -5.16
N PHE A 86 6.68 2.14 -5.83
CA PHE A 86 6.86 2.20 -7.29
C PHE A 86 8.18 1.56 -7.79
N ASN A 87 9.16 1.41 -6.92
CA ASN A 87 10.47 0.85 -7.26
C ASN A 87 10.54 -0.66 -6.92
N GLN A 88 9.45 -1.25 -6.46
CA GLN A 88 9.44 -2.67 -6.14
C GLN A 88 9.13 -3.51 -7.37
N GLU A 89 9.73 -4.70 -7.42
CA GLU A 89 9.42 -5.68 -8.47
C GLU A 89 8.02 -6.28 -8.28
N LYS A 90 7.42 -6.72 -9.39
CA LYS A 90 6.15 -7.46 -9.41
C LYS A 90 4.97 -6.73 -8.74
N ILE A 91 4.97 -5.40 -8.77
CA ILE A 91 3.81 -4.63 -8.32
C ILE A 91 2.65 -4.79 -9.33
N LEU A 92 1.44 -4.66 -8.81
CA LEU A 92 0.25 -4.42 -9.62
C LEU A 92 -0.37 -3.10 -9.17
N ARG A 93 -0.72 -2.23 -10.12
CA ARG A 93 -1.43 -0.98 -9.84
C ARG A 93 -2.82 -1.04 -10.45
N SER A 94 -3.83 -0.59 -9.71
CA SER A 94 -5.19 -0.50 -10.20
C SER A 94 -5.36 0.64 -11.23
N GLU A 95 -6.34 0.48 -12.13
CA GLU A 95 -6.52 1.38 -13.28
C GLU A 95 -7.28 2.67 -12.96
N HIS A 96 -7.72 2.88 -11.72
CA HIS A 96 -8.48 4.09 -11.38
C HIS A 96 -7.57 5.34 -11.39
N PRO A 97 -7.84 6.37 -12.23
CA PRO A 97 -6.94 7.51 -12.40
C PRO A 97 -6.66 8.28 -11.11
N LEU A 98 -7.70 8.57 -10.32
CA LEU A 98 -7.59 9.36 -9.10
C LEU A 98 -7.22 8.50 -7.89
N PHE A 99 -7.93 7.39 -7.67
CA PHE A 99 -7.78 6.54 -6.48
C PHE A 99 -7.06 5.22 -6.79
N SER A 100 -6.04 5.26 -7.64
CA SER A 100 -5.23 4.07 -7.89
C SER A 100 -4.50 3.60 -6.63
N CYS A 101 -4.30 2.29 -6.52
CA CYS A 101 -3.55 1.66 -5.46
C CYS A 101 -2.51 0.71 -6.03
N ILE A 102 -1.39 0.56 -5.33
CA ILE A 102 -0.34 -0.42 -5.64
C ILE A 102 -0.51 -1.60 -4.68
N GLY A 103 -0.47 -2.82 -5.22
CA GLY A 103 -0.45 -4.05 -4.44
C GLY A 103 0.94 -4.66 -4.35
N LEU A 104 1.33 -5.00 -3.13
CA LEU A 104 2.51 -5.80 -2.80
C LEU A 104 2.05 -7.08 -2.10
N GLY A 105 2.60 -8.22 -2.49
CA GLY A 105 2.21 -9.53 -1.95
C GLY A 105 1.63 -10.47 -3.01
N ASN A 106 0.99 -11.56 -2.59
CA ASN A 106 0.59 -12.65 -3.48
C ASN A 106 -0.80 -12.44 -4.11
N GLU A 107 -1.77 -11.96 -3.34
CA GLU A 107 -3.18 -11.88 -3.75
C GLU A 107 -3.57 -10.52 -4.37
N LYS A 108 -2.78 -10.04 -5.32
CA LYS A 108 -3.00 -8.73 -5.97
C LYS A 108 -4.21 -8.68 -6.91
N LYS A 109 -4.88 -9.79 -7.14
CA LYS A 109 -6.10 -9.86 -7.99
C LYS A 109 -7.19 -8.88 -7.56
N ILE A 110 -7.24 -8.52 -6.28
CA ILE A 110 -8.18 -7.53 -5.75
C ILE A 110 -8.08 -6.17 -6.47
N LEU A 111 -6.91 -5.84 -7.05
CA LEU A 111 -6.68 -4.60 -7.80
C LEU A 111 -7.11 -4.66 -9.27
N LYS A 112 -7.49 -5.83 -9.78
CA LYS A 112 -7.96 -5.99 -11.15
C LYS A 112 -9.46 -5.67 -11.25
N ASP A 113 -9.91 -5.30 -12.44
CA ASP A 113 -11.32 -5.07 -12.73
C ASP A 113 -11.99 -4.08 -11.76
N ILE A 114 -11.26 -3.01 -11.43
CA ILE A 114 -11.77 -1.93 -10.60
C ILE A 114 -12.73 -1.08 -11.43
N GLN A 115 -13.94 -0.85 -10.90
CA GLN A 115 -14.92 0.01 -11.53
C GLN A 115 -14.47 1.48 -11.55
N LYS A 116 -15.01 2.23 -12.52
CA LYS A 116 -14.70 3.66 -12.69
C LYS A 116 -15.14 4.53 -11.52
N SER A 117 -16.12 4.07 -10.74
CA SER A 117 -16.54 4.77 -9.53
C SER A 117 -15.48 4.69 -8.45
N ALA A 118 -15.19 5.81 -7.81
CA ALA A 118 -14.24 5.89 -6.69
C ALA A 118 -14.71 5.11 -5.47
N PHE A 119 -16.01 5.21 -5.17
CA PHE A 119 -16.64 4.65 -3.97
C PHE A 119 -17.94 3.97 -4.37
N GLY A 120 -18.07 2.86 -4.70
CA GLY A 120 -19.28 2.16 -5.08
C GLY A 120 -18.98 0.70 -5.34
N THR A 121 -19.99 -0.02 -5.74
CA THR A 121 -19.86 -1.44 -6.05
C THR A 121 -18.71 -1.68 -7.05
N GLY A 122 -17.79 -2.56 -6.72
CA GLY A 122 -16.64 -2.89 -7.55
C GLY A 122 -15.45 -1.91 -7.47
N SER A 123 -15.54 -0.84 -6.65
CA SER A 123 -14.38 -0.01 -6.32
C SER A 123 -13.37 -0.78 -5.47
N ILE A 124 -12.15 -0.26 -5.36
CA ILE A 124 -11.15 -0.87 -4.46
C ILE A 124 -11.64 -0.91 -3.02
N PHE A 125 -12.32 0.14 -2.56
CA PHE A 125 -12.84 0.21 -1.19
C PHE A 125 -13.98 -0.80 -0.95
N ASP A 126 -14.87 -1.00 -1.93
CA ASP A 126 -15.90 -2.03 -1.86
C ASP A 126 -15.28 -3.44 -1.81
N LYS A 127 -14.27 -3.68 -2.63
CA LYS A 127 -13.55 -4.96 -2.62
C LYS A 127 -12.83 -5.22 -1.29
N LEU A 128 -12.17 -4.21 -0.74
CA LEU A 128 -11.53 -4.30 0.57
C LEU A 128 -12.56 -4.56 1.68
N TYR A 129 -13.69 -3.85 1.65
CA TYR A 129 -14.77 -4.03 2.62
C TYR A 129 -15.36 -5.44 2.62
N LYS A 130 -15.48 -6.06 1.44
CA LYS A 130 -16.02 -7.44 1.26
C LYS A 130 -15.00 -8.53 1.59
N ASN A 131 -13.76 -8.19 1.84
CA ASN A 131 -12.70 -9.14 2.16
C ASN A 131 -12.15 -8.91 3.57
N LYS A 132 -11.35 -9.85 4.08
CA LYS A 132 -10.69 -9.72 5.38
C LYS A 132 -9.59 -8.65 5.31
N SER A 133 -9.97 -7.40 5.34
CA SER A 133 -9.06 -6.26 5.24
C SER A 133 -9.06 -5.38 6.49
N CYS A 134 -7.96 -4.69 6.72
CA CYS A 134 -7.84 -3.63 7.71
C CYS A 134 -7.17 -2.40 7.13
N LEU A 135 -7.43 -1.26 7.75
CA LEU A 135 -6.71 -0.01 7.53
C LEU A 135 -5.61 0.11 8.59
N LEU A 136 -4.38 0.36 8.16
CA LEU A 136 -3.25 0.63 9.02
C LEU A 136 -2.59 1.97 8.66
#